data_f10bedac6189b057e8501ddc9db35140
#
_entry.id   f10bedac6189b057e8501ddc9db35140
#
_cell.length_a   1.000
_cell.length_b   1.000
_cell.length_c   1.000
_cell.angle_alpha   90.00
_cell.angle_beta   90.00
_cell.angle_gamma   90.00
#
_symmetry.space_group_name_H-M   'P 1'
#
loop_
_entity.id
_entity.type
_entity.pdbx_description
1 polymer ?
#
loop_
_entity_poly.entity_id
_entity_poly.type
_entity_poly.pdbx_seq_one_letter_code
_entity_poly.pdbx_strand_id
1 'polypeptide(L)'
;MQRDLLTLAEQNRVAALSGLEAKSQEALGQFFTPERAASLIARMPRLPESGHIRVLDPGAGSGMLTAALVARVLQERPRLSVHVVAVECDSSVVPFLRNTLEACSAASGGRVTTELVAADYITEATGLDADERLTGFDLVIQNPPYAKLAASSAARAAVRSIGVDAPNLYAAFLALATVALNPNGQLVAITPRSFCNGPYFGAFRSHLLDEIALDRVHVFESRSTVFADTGVLQENVIFSGTRGGSRDRVMLSTSNGHEDDAAHRDVAYSDVIHPDDPHRFLRIAANDDDTEVAERMLSFPHTLASLGITVSTGRVVDFRSKECLLTERSEDAAPLIYPGNIRDGMVSWPREIRKPQWFLPVTGKDEKLLVPEGWYCVVKRFSSKEERRRIVAAVWSPERTPGPVAFENHINVFHIAGEGLDRDTAFGLSLWLNSSLVDRFFRTFSGHTQVNATDLRTLRFPNRESLRELGSLAPQQLPGQEEIDTLVEKVLDVVDTAA
;
A
#
# COMPACT_ATOMS: atom_id res chain seq x y z
N MET A 1 -36.43 8.90 -11.07
CA MET A 1 -35.65 8.27 -12.14
C MET A 1 -34.22 7.98 -11.71
N GLN A 2 -33.35 8.97 -11.40
CA GLN A 2 -31.95 8.72 -11.02
C GLN A 2 -31.80 8.07 -9.63
N ARG A 3 -32.50 8.56 -8.60
CA ARG A 3 -32.54 7.91 -7.28
C ARG A 3 -33.06 6.49 -7.38
N ASP A 4 -34.02 6.23 -8.25
CA ASP A 4 -34.60 4.91 -8.46
C ASP A 4 -33.57 3.94 -9.06
N LEU A 5 -32.67 4.40 -9.96
CA LEU A 5 -31.61 3.57 -10.55
C LEU A 5 -30.57 3.16 -9.49
N LEU A 6 -30.08 4.10 -8.69
CA LEU A 6 -29.11 3.79 -7.63
C LEU A 6 -29.73 2.93 -6.54
N THR A 7 -30.97 3.20 -6.16
CA THR A 7 -31.70 2.38 -5.18
C THR A 7 -31.88 0.95 -5.67
N LEU A 8 -32.23 0.73 -6.95
CA LEU A 8 -32.34 -0.60 -7.53
C LEU A 8 -30.98 -1.32 -7.55
N ALA A 9 -29.91 -0.65 -7.98
CA ALA A 9 -28.57 -1.21 -7.98
C ALA A 9 -28.09 -1.61 -6.57
N GLU A 10 -28.41 -0.78 -5.56
CA GLU A 10 -28.11 -1.10 -4.15
C GLU A 10 -28.94 -2.28 -3.64
N GLN A 11 -30.21 -2.40 -4.00
CA GLN A 11 -31.02 -3.57 -3.70
C GLN A 11 -30.44 -4.84 -4.34
N ASN A 12 -30.01 -4.77 -5.60
CA ASN A 12 -29.33 -5.89 -6.28
C ASN A 12 -28.03 -6.25 -5.58
N ARG A 13 -27.24 -5.27 -5.12
CA ARG A 13 -26.01 -5.48 -4.36
C ARG A 13 -26.28 -6.23 -3.05
N VAL A 14 -27.23 -5.75 -2.26
CA VAL A 14 -27.58 -6.35 -0.98
C VAL A 14 -28.14 -7.77 -1.18
N ALA A 15 -28.96 -7.99 -2.19
CA ALA A 15 -29.51 -9.30 -2.52
C ALA A 15 -28.40 -10.28 -2.97
N ALA A 16 -27.45 -9.82 -3.82
CA ALA A 16 -26.30 -10.62 -4.23
C ALA A 16 -25.45 -11.02 -3.01
N LEU A 17 -25.13 -10.06 -2.11
CA LEU A 17 -24.38 -10.33 -0.90
C LEU A 17 -25.03 -11.36 0.02
N SER A 18 -26.36 -11.28 0.18
CA SER A 18 -27.09 -12.20 1.06
C SER A 18 -27.12 -13.65 0.55
N GLY A 19 -26.90 -13.86 -0.75
CA GLY A 19 -26.85 -15.17 -1.38
C GLY A 19 -25.46 -15.82 -1.41
N LEU A 20 -24.41 -15.08 -1.04
CA LEU A 20 -23.03 -15.57 -1.09
C LEU A 20 -22.59 -16.19 0.24
N GLU A 21 -21.91 -17.33 0.17
CA GLU A 21 -21.24 -17.92 1.33
C GLU A 21 -19.96 -17.13 1.66
N ALA A 22 -19.77 -16.77 2.94
CA ALA A 22 -18.61 -16.00 3.40
C ALA A 22 -17.26 -16.59 2.97
N LYS A 23 -17.12 -17.92 2.92
CA LYS A 23 -15.91 -18.61 2.44
C LYS A 23 -15.64 -18.40 0.95
N SER A 24 -16.69 -18.34 0.13
CA SER A 24 -16.58 -18.09 -1.31
C SER A 24 -16.21 -16.63 -1.58
N GLN A 25 -16.78 -15.69 -0.84
CA GLN A 25 -16.41 -14.28 -0.90
C GLN A 25 -14.93 -14.04 -0.59
N GLU A 26 -14.42 -14.64 0.49
CA GLU A 26 -13.02 -14.53 0.89
C GLU A 26 -12.08 -15.16 -0.14
N ALA A 27 -12.45 -16.32 -0.69
CA ALA A 27 -11.65 -17.03 -1.70
C ALA A 27 -11.54 -16.27 -3.03
N LEU A 28 -12.63 -15.62 -3.45
CA LEU A 28 -12.67 -14.81 -4.69
C LEU A 28 -12.23 -13.36 -4.45
N GLY A 29 -12.10 -12.93 -3.19
CA GLY A 29 -11.75 -11.55 -2.84
C GLY A 29 -12.81 -10.53 -3.29
N GLN A 30 -14.09 -10.94 -3.31
CA GLN A 30 -15.20 -10.13 -3.79
C GLN A 30 -15.68 -9.14 -2.71
N PHE A 31 -15.56 -7.85 -3.00
CA PHE A 31 -16.06 -6.77 -2.16
C PHE A 31 -16.96 -5.85 -2.97
N PHE A 32 -18.26 -5.99 -2.77
CA PHE A 32 -19.24 -5.18 -3.50
C PHE A 32 -19.23 -3.74 -3.02
N THR A 33 -19.08 -2.80 -3.94
CA THR A 33 -18.99 -1.37 -3.66
C THR A 33 -20.34 -0.83 -3.18
N PRO A 34 -20.45 -0.22 -1.97
CA PRO A 34 -21.69 0.44 -1.55
C PRO A 34 -22.01 1.66 -2.43
N GLU A 35 -23.29 2.06 -2.50
CA GLU A 35 -23.78 3.18 -3.33
C GLU A 35 -22.96 4.46 -3.17
N ARG A 36 -22.62 4.84 -1.92
CA ARG A 36 -21.88 6.06 -1.62
C ARG A 36 -20.46 6.02 -2.16
N ALA A 37 -19.76 4.90 -1.97
CA ALA A 37 -18.43 4.71 -2.53
C ALA A 37 -18.47 4.68 -4.06
N ALA A 38 -19.45 4.00 -4.66
CA ALA A 38 -19.63 3.98 -6.10
C ALA A 38 -19.88 5.37 -6.68
N SER A 39 -20.68 6.19 -6.00
CA SER A 39 -20.95 7.58 -6.40
C SER A 39 -19.68 8.45 -6.34
N LEU A 40 -18.82 8.25 -5.32
CA LEU A 40 -17.53 8.94 -5.24
C LEU A 40 -16.60 8.51 -6.38
N ILE A 41 -16.47 7.20 -6.62
CA ILE A 41 -15.65 6.65 -7.71
C ILE A 41 -16.14 7.16 -9.06
N ALA A 42 -17.45 7.17 -9.28
CA ALA A 42 -18.07 7.65 -10.51
C ALA A 42 -17.85 9.16 -10.77
N ARG A 43 -17.45 9.96 -9.77
CA ARG A 43 -17.09 11.39 -9.92
C ARG A 43 -15.64 11.60 -10.34
N MET A 44 -14.78 10.56 -10.27
CA MET A 44 -13.36 10.69 -10.60
C MET A 44 -13.08 10.95 -12.08
N PRO A 45 -13.73 10.27 -13.05
CA PRO A 45 -13.41 10.47 -14.46
C PRO A 45 -13.87 11.84 -14.96
N ARG A 46 -13.10 12.38 -15.93
CA ARG A 46 -13.47 13.55 -16.72
C ARG A 46 -14.36 13.09 -17.87
N LEU A 47 -15.64 13.44 -17.82
CA LEU A 47 -16.61 13.08 -18.85
C LEU A 47 -16.69 14.18 -19.93
N PRO A 48 -16.62 13.83 -21.23
CA PRO A 48 -16.81 14.79 -22.31
C PRO A 48 -18.22 15.36 -22.31
N GLU A 49 -18.40 16.54 -22.87
CA GLU A 49 -19.70 17.24 -22.94
C GLU A 49 -20.68 16.52 -23.86
N SER A 50 -20.19 15.83 -24.89
CA SER A 50 -20.99 15.16 -25.91
C SER A 50 -20.18 14.08 -26.62
N GLY A 51 -20.85 13.31 -27.49
CA GLY A 51 -20.21 12.25 -28.26
C GLY A 51 -20.59 10.88 -27.78
N HIS A 52 -19.70 9.92 -27.99
CA HIS A 52 -19.87 8.53 -27.62
C HIS A 52 -18.61 8.05 -26.88
N ILE A 53 -18.78 7.35 -25.76
CA ILE A 53 -17.68 6.69 -25.06
C ILE A 53 -17.96 5.22 -24.83
N ARG A 54 -16.91 4.41 -24.91
CA ARG A 54 -16.92 3.02 -24.51
C ARG A 54 -16.35 2.87 -23.10
N VAL A 55 -17.08 2.19 -22.25
CA VAL A 55 -16.74 1.98 -20.84
C VAL A 55 -16.59 0.49 -20.55
N LEU A 56 -15.53 0.09 -19.85
CA LEU A 56 -15.35 -1.25 -19.33
C LEU A 56 -15.48 -1.24 -17.80
N ASP A 57 -16.30 -2.18 -17.28
CA ASP A 57 -16.42 -2.48 -15.84
C ASP A 57 -16.01 -3.96 -15.62
N PRO A 58 -14.70 -4.26 -15.47
CA PRO A 58 -14.22 -5.61 -15.27
C PRO A 58 -14.37 -6.04 -13.82
N GLY A 59 -15.01 -7.18 -13.59
CA GLY A 59 -15.42 -7.63 -12.25
C GLY A 59 -16.56 -6.78 -11.71
N ALA A 60 -17.59 -6.58 -12.54
CA ALA A 60 -18.66 -5.60 -12.30
C ALA A 60 -19.53 -5.93 -11.06
N GLY A 61 -19.45 -7.17 -10.53
CA GLY A 61 -20.28 -7.60 -9.43
C GLY A 61 -21.77 -7.46 -9.77
N SER A 62 -22.52 -6.79 -8.90
CA SER A 62 -23.93 -6.49 -9.16
C SER A 62 -24.19 -5.28 -10.06
N GLY A 63 -23.13 -4.60 -10.56
CA GLY A 63 -23.22 -3.45 -11.47
C GLY A 63 -23.33 -2.08 -10.79
N MET A 64 -22.99 -1.97 -9.52
CA MET A 64 -23.15 -0.73 -8.76
C MET A 64 -22.28 0.44 -9.31
N LEU A 65 -21.03 0.17 -9.73
CA LEU A 65 -20.17 1.19 -10.36
C LEU A 65 -20.73 1.67 -11.70
N THR A 66 -21.16 0.73 -12.53
CA THR A 66 -21.86 1.04 -13.79
C THR A 66 -23.08 1.90 -13.54
N ALA A 67 -23.95 1.54 -12.58
CA ALA A 67 -25.15 2.32 -12.26
C ALA A 67 -24.81 3.73 -11.78
N ALA A 68 -23.79 3.89 -10.93
CA ALA A 68 -23.36 5.19 -10.44
C ALA A 68 -22.80 6.09 -11.58
N LEU A 69 -21.99 5.51 -12.48
CA LEU A 69 -21.48 6.23 -13.64
C LEU A 69 -22.62 6.67 -14.59
N VAL A 70 -23.53 5.74 -14.90
CA VAL A 70 -24.69 6.02 -15.76
C VAL A 70 -25.57 7.10 -15.13
N ALA A 71 -25.89 7.02 -13.84
CA ALA A 71 -26.66 8.04 -13.13
C ALA A 71 -26.02 9.43 -13.26
N ARG A 72 -24.69 9.53 -13.09
CA ARG A 72 -23.94 10.77 -13.29
C ARG A 72 -24.01 11.27 -14.74
N VAL A 73 -23.82 10.40 -15.74
CA VAL A 73 -23.89 10.76 -17.16
C VAL A 73 -25.28 11.31 -17.50
N LEU A 74 -26.34 10.67 -17.03
CA LEU A 74 -27.71 11.09 -17.29
C LEU A 74 -28.00 12.48 -16.70
N GLN A 75 -27.39 12.81 -15.58
CA GLN A 75 -27.56 14.08 -14.89
C GLN A 75 -26.72 15.20 -15.49
N GLU A 76 -25.43 14.95 -15.72
CA GLU A 76 -24.46 16.00 -16.02
C GLU A 76 -24.17 16.14 -17.52
N ARG A 77 -24.41 15.08 -18.31
CA ARG A 77 -24.00 15.01 -19.73
C ARG A 77 -25.13 14.60 -20.66
N PRO A 78 -26.13 15.46 -20.88
CA PRO A 78 -27.34 15.12 -21.63
C PRO A 78 -27.08 14.76 -23.09
N ARG A 79 -25.93 15.15 -23.66
CA ARG A 79 -25.54 14.89 -25.04
C ARG A 79 -24.51 13.76 -25.19
N LEU A 80 -24.14 13.10 -24.10
CA LEU A 80 -23.19 11.99 -24.11
C LEU A 80 -23.95 10.67 -24.23
N SER A 81 -23.50 9.80 -25.12
CA SER A 81 -23.93 8.40 -25.20
C SER A 81 -22.81 7.49 -24.69
N VAL A 82 -23.20 6.36 -24.11
CA VAL A 82 -22.28 5.43 -23.46
C VAL A 82 -22.57 4.01 -23.87
N HIS A 83 -21.55 3.26 -24.24
CA HIS A 83 -21.61 1.81 -24.38
C HIS A 83 -20.81 1.17 -23.24
N VAL A 84 -21.47 0.40 -22.38
CA VAL A 84 -20.85 -0.28 -21.24
C VAL A 84 -20.67 -1.75 -21.52
N VAL A 85 -19.47 -2.25 -21.40
CA VAL A 85 -19.15 -3.68 -21.34
C VAL A 85 -18.85 -4.04 -19.89
N ALA A 86 -19.67 -4.91 -19.30
CA ALA A 86 -19.51 -5.35 -17.92
C ALA A 86 -19.14 -6.84 -17.89
N VAL A 87 -18.05 -7.19 -17.20
CA VAL A 87 -17.56 -8.57 -17.11
C VAL A 87 -17.73 -9.09 -15.69
N GLU A 88 -18.34 -10.28 -15.54
CA GLU A 88 -18.52 -10.93 -14.25
C GLU A 88 -18.46 -12.46 -14.42
N CYS A 89 -17.64 -13.12 -13.60
CA CYS A 89 -17.45 -14.58 -13.68
C CYS A 89 -18.38 -15.39 -12.76
N ASP A 90 -18.89 -14.78 -11.68
CA ASP A 90 -19.73 -15.46 -10.71
C ASP A 90 -21.17 -15.58 -11.24
N SER A 91 -21.54 -16.82 -11.64
CA SER A 91 -22.86 -17.12 -12.17
C SER A 91 -24.02 -16.81 -11.21
N SER A 92 -23.75 -16.77 -9.89
CA SER A 92 -24.75 -16.41 -8.88
C SER A 92 -25.02 -14.91 -8.82
N VAL A 93 -24.04 -14.09 -9.24
CA VAL A 93 -24.09 -12.62 -9.26
C VAL A 93 -24.60 -12.11 -10.62
N VAL A 94 -24.33 -12.80 -11.71
CA VAL A 94 -24.72 -12.42 -13.07
C VAL A 94 -26.21 -12.02 -13.24
N PRO A 95 -27.21 -12.67 -12.59
CA PRO A 95 -28.61 -12.24 -12.69
C PRO A 95 -28.86 -10.83 -12.15
N PHE A 96 -28.19 -10.46 -11.04
CA PHE A 96 -28.30 -9.13 -10.45
C PHE A 96 -27.62 -8.07 -11.32
N LEU A 97 -26.45 -8.40 -11.87
CA LEU A 97 -25.78 -7.54 -12.85
C LEU A 97 -26.66 -7.27 -14.05
N ARG A 98 -27.25 -8.31 -14.65
CA ARG A 98 -28.16 -8.18 -15.79
C ARG A 98 -29.31 -7.21 -15.50
N ASN A 99 -29.97 -7.39 -14.35
CA ASN A 99 -31.07 -6.51 -13.93
C ASN A 99 -30.60 -5.03 -13.80
N THR A 100 -29.42 -4.81 -13.22
CA THR A 100 -28.85 -3.45 -13.11
C THR A 100 -28.55 -2.85 -14.49
N LEU A 101 -27.96 -3.60 -15.41
CA LEU A 101 -27.63 -3.15 -16.77
C LEU A 101 -28.88 -2.84 -17.60
N GLU A 102 -29.91 -3.66 -17.50
CA GLU A 102 -31.22 -3.43 -18.14
C GLU A 102 -31.86 -2.14 -17.60
N ALA A 103 -31.81 -1.89 -16.29
CA ALA A 103 -32.29 -0.65 -15.68
C ALA A 103 -31.51 0.59 -16.16
N CYS A 104 -30.18 0.48 -16.30
CA CYS A 104 -29.35 1.56 -16.85
C CYS A 104 -29.76 1.91 -18.29
N SER A 105 -29.95 0.90 -19.13
CA SER A 105 -30.38 1.10 -20.51
C SER A 105 -31.79 1.72 -20.57
N ALA A 106 -32.75 1.19 -19.82
CA ALA A 106 -34.11 1.68 -19.77
C ALA A 106 -34.21 3.14 -19.28
N ALA A 107 -33.47 3.52 -18.25
CA ALA A 107 -33.46 4.89 -17.70
C ALA A 107 -32.85 5.92 -18.65
N SER A 108 -32.11 5.48 -19.67
CA SER A 108 -31.29 6.36 -20.52
C SER A 108 -32.01 7.00 -21.71
N GLY A 109 -33.18 6.51 -22.07
CA GLY A 109 -33.85 6.93 -23.30
C GLY A 109 -33.05 6.62 -24.57
N GLY A 110 -32.31 5.50 -24.56
CA GLY A 110 -31.50 5.01 -25.69
C GLY A 110 -30.06 5.55 -25.76
N ARG A 111 -29.65 6.39 -24.79
CA ARG A 111 -28.27 6.94 -24.74
C ARG A 111 -27.24 5.98 -24.11
N VAL A 112 -27.69 5.00 -23.36
CA VAL A 112 -26.84 3.98 -22.77
C VAL A 112 -27.19 2.60 -23.35
N THR A 113 -26.19 1.92 -23.87
CA THR A 113 -26.26 0.52 -24.27
C THR A 113 -25.33 -0.29 -23.39
N THR A 114 -25.72 -1.52 -23.08
CA THR A 114 -24.94 -2.37 -22.16
C THR A 114 -24.73 -3.75 -22.78
N GLU A 115 -23.56 -4.30 -22.54
CA GLU A 115 -23.18 -5.67 -22.88
C GLU A 115 -22.68 -6.40 -21.64
N LEU A 116 -23.16 -7.61 -21.41
CA LEU A 116 -22.71 -8.45 -20.30
C LEU A 116 -21.86 -9.61 -20.83
N VAL A 117 -20.63 -9.74 -20.32
CA VAL A 117 -19.73 -10.85 -20.59
C VAL A 117 -19.65 -11.70 -19.31
N ALA A 118 -20.33 -12.85 -19.34
CA ALA A 118 -20.36 -13.78 -18.20
C ALA A 118 -19.15 -14.73 -18.25
N ALA A 119 -17.96 -14.22 -17.89
CA ALA A 119 -16.70 -14.95 -18.00
C ALA A 119 -15.63 -14.39 -17.05
N ASP A 120 -14.51 -15.12 -16.91
CA ASP A 120 -13.32 -14.65 -16.18
C ASP A 120 -12.56 -13.61 -17.00
N TYR A 121 -12.47 -12.39 -16.47
CA TYR A 121 -11.84 -11.25 -17.17
C TYR A 121 -10.39 -11.50 -17.56
N ILE A 122 -9.60 -12.15 -16.70
CA ILE A 122 -8.18 -12.41 -17.01
C ILE A 122 -8.08 -13.37 -18.20
N THR A 123 -8.89 -14.40 -18.19
CA THR A 123 -8.91 -15.39 -19.28
C THR A 123 -9.33 -14.78 -20.60
N GLU A 124 -10.41 -14.00 -20.60
CA GLU A 124 -10.96 -13.37 -21.82
C GLU A 124 -10.07 -12.24 -22.38
N ALA A 125 -9.38 -11.51 -21.49
CA ALA A 125 -8.52 -10.41 -21.88
C ALA A 125 -7.09 -10.82 -22.28
N THR A 126 -6.75 -12.12 -22.16
CA THR A 126 -5.38 -12.62 -22.43
C THR A 126 -5.41 -13.86 -23.33
N GLY A 127 -4.30 -14.11 -24.02
CA GLY A 127 -4.13 -15.32 -24.85
C GLY A 127 -4.27 -15.05 -26.34
N LEU A 128 -4.21 -16.15 -27.13
CA LEU A 128 -4.27 -16.10 -28.60
C LEU A 128 -5.66 -15.74 -29.12
N ASP A 129 -6.68 -16.08 -28.35
CA ASP A 129 -8.09 -15.84 -28.67
C ASP A 129 -8.69 -14.75 -27.75
N ALA A 130 -7.84 -13.74 -27.36
CA ALA A 130 -8.32 -12.65 -26.54
C ALA A 130 -9.56 -11.97 -27.16
N ASP A 131 -10.57 -11.73 -26.33
CA ASP A 131 -11.82 -11.14 -26.79
C ASP A 131 -11.64 -9.70 -27.24
N GLU A 132 -11.76 -9.44 -28.52
CA GLU A 132 -11.63 -8.11 -29.12
C GLU A 132 -12.64 -7.10 -28.54
N ARG A 133 -13.77 -7.57 -27.97
CA ARG A 133 -14.73 -6.72 -27.27
C ARG A 133 -14.17 -6.05 -26.03
N LEU A 134 -13.10 -6.61 -25.46
CA LEU A 134 -12.41 -6.12 -24.24
C LEU A 134 -11.25 -5.16 -24.52
N THR A 135 -11.22 -4.53 -25.71
CA THR A 135 -10.22 -3.53 -26.10
C THR A 135 -10.87 -2.25 -26.59
N GLY A 136 -10.12 -1.15 -26.66
CA GLY A 136 -10.56 0.10 -27.26
C GLY A 136 -11.54 0.89 -26.41
N PHE A 137 -11.30 1.02 -25.10
CA PHE A 137 -12.14 1.76 -24.17
C PHE A 137 -11.63 3.18 -23.92
N ASP A 138 -12.56 4.10 -23.75
CA ASP A 138 -12.29 5.48 -23.35
C ASP A 138 -12.25 5.64 -21.84
N LEU A 139 -12.89 4.71 -21.12
CA LEU A 139 -12.89 4.66 -19.67
C LEU A 139 -12.93 3.20 -19.18
N VAL A 140 -12.05 2.88 -18.24
CA VAL A 140 -12.20 1.68 -17.40
C VAL A 140 -12.50 2.13 -15.99
N ILE A 141 -13.59 1.62 -15.40
CA ILE A 141 -13.98 1.89 -14.01
C ILE A 141 -14.13 0.57 -13.27
N GLN A 142 -13.44 0.40 -12.12
CA GLN A 142 -13.42 -0.89 -11.47
C GLN A 142 -13.19 -0.85 -9.95
N ASN A 143 -13.78 -1.84 -9.28
CA ASN A 143 -13.38 -2.32 -7.97
C ASN A 143 -12.92 -3.79 -8.13
N PRO A 144 -11.65 -4.04 -8.44
CA PRO A 144 -11.18 -5.39 -8.74
C PRO A 144 -11.15 -6.28 -7.49
N PRO A 145 -11.19 -7.61 -7.63
CA PRO A 145 -11.08 -8.53 -6.51
C PRO A 145 -9.69 -8.49 -5.86
N TYR A 146 -9.59 -8.71 -4.52
CA TYR A 146 -8.33 -8.48 -3.76
C TYR A 146 -7.54 -9.75 -3.44
N ALA A 147 -7.99 -10.93 -3.88
CA ALA A 147 -7.34 -12.20 -3.57
C ALA A 147 -5.90 -12.28 -4.10
N LYS A 148 -5.04 -13.00 -3.37
CA LYS A 148 -3.65 -13.22 -3.77
C LYS A 148 -3.57 -14.21 -4.93
N LEU A 149 -2.64 -13.97 -5.86
CA LEU A 149 -2.30 -14.90 -6.93
C LEU A 149 -1.06 -15.73 -6.56
N ALA A 150 -1.22 -17.05 -6.51
CA ALA A 150 -0.08 -17.94 -6.35
C ALA A 150 0.90 -17.78 -7.53
N ALA A 151 2.19 -17.91 -7.26
CA ALA A 151 3.23 -17.73 -8.29
C ALA A 151 3.07 -18.69 -9.48
N SER A 152 2.47 -19.88 -9.24
CA SER A 152 2.20 -20.92 -10.23
C SER A 152 0.78 -20.88 -10.82
N SER A 153 -0.05 -19.88 -10.48
CA SER A 153 -1.43 -19.82 -11.00
C SER A 153 -1.48 -19.49 -12.49
N ALA A 154 -2.44 -20.05 -13.19
CA ALA A 154 -2.68 -19.80 -14.62
C ALA A 154 -2.98 -18.29 -14.85
N ALA A 155 -3.77 -17.67 -13.98
CA ALA A 155 -4.08 -16.24 -14.05
C ALA A 155 -2.82 -15.37 -13.97
N ARG A 156 -1.86 -15.69 -13.06
CA ARG A 156 -0.59 -14.95 -12.98
C ARG A 156 0.30 -15.17 -14.21
N ALA A 157 0.31 -16.40 -14.75
CA ALA A 157 1.02 -16.69 -15.99
C ALA A 157 0.41 -15.94 -17.18
N ALA A 158 -0.92 -15.86 -17.25
CA ALA A 158 -1.63 -15.11 -18.29
C ALA A 158 -1.27 -13.60 -18.27
N VAL A 159 -1.25 -12.97 -17.10
CA VAL A 159 -0.85 -11.55 -16.98
C VAL A 159 0.63 -11.33 -17.31
N ARG A 160 1.50 -12.30 -17.05
CA ARG A 160 2.90 -12.22 -17.47
C ARG A 160 3.06 -12.16 -18.98
N SER A 161 2.10 -12.64 -19.79
CA SER A 161 2.16 -12.53 -21.24
C SER A 161 2.13 -11.08 -21.74
N ILE A 162 1.57 -10.16 -20.96
CA ILE A 162 1.62 -8.70 -21.21
C ILE A 162 2.81 -8.00 -20.52
N GLY A 163 3.79 -8.76 -20.01
CA GLY A 163 5.01 -8.24 -19.39
C GLY A 163 4.90 -7.88 -17.92
N VAL A 164 3.80 -8.20 -17.23
CA VAL A 164 3.56 -7.79 -15.83
C VAL A 164 3.49 -8.97 -14.88
N ASP A 165 4.27 -8.93 -13.80
CA ASP A 165 4.14 -9.90 -12.71
C ASP A 165 3.22 -9.34 -11.61
N ALA A 166 1.97 -9.79 -11.59
CA ALA A 166 0.94 -9.33 -10.66
C ALA A 166 0.85 -10.27 -9.44
N PRO A 167 1.08 -9.79 -8.20
CA PRO A 167 1.08 -10.62 -7.00
C PRO A 167 -0.34 -10.97 -6.50
N ASN A 168 -1.36 -10.28 -7.00
CA ASN A 168 -2.76 -10.48 -6.64
C ASN A 168 -3.71 -10.07 -7.78
N LEU A 169 -5.01 -10.33 -7.59
CA LEU A 169 -6.01 -10.09 -8.62
C LEU A 169 -6.16 -8.61 -8.98
N TYR A 170 -6.17 -7.69 -7.99
CA TYR A 170 -6.35 -6.28 -8.34
C TYR A 170 -5.20 -5.73 -9.20
N ALA A 171 -3.96 -6.15 -8.94
CA ALA A 171 -2.83 -5.77 -9.78
C ALA A 171 -2.95 -6.34 -11.21
N ALA A 172 -3.47 -7.58 -11.33
CA ALA A 172 -3.73 -8.21 -12.62
C ALA A 172 -4.81 -7.45 -13.41
N PHE A 173 -5.94 -7.16 -12.79
CA PHE A 173 -7.05 -6.41 -13.39
C PHE A 173 -6.62 -5.01 -13.84
N LEU A 174 -5.87 -4.28 -13.00
CA LEU A 174 -5.35 -2.96 -13.35
C LEU A 174 -4.36 -3.01 -14.51
N ALA A 175 -3.46 -4.00 -14.53
CA ALA A 175 -2.52 -4.16 -15.64
C ALA A 175 -3.24 -4.44 -16.97
N LEU A 176 -4.26 -5.29 -16.95
CA LEU A 176 -5.07 -5.55 -18.15
C LEU A 176 -5.90 -4.32 -18.56
N ALA A 177 -6.40 -3.55 -17.59
CA ALA A 177 -7.13 -2.32 -17.86
C ALA A 177 -6.28 -1.29 -18.61
N THR A 178 -4.96 -1.18 -18.34
CA THR A 178 -4.08 -0.26 -19.08
C THR A 178 -3.97 -0.64 -20.56
N VAL A 179 -3.98 -1.93 -20.87
CA VAL A 179 -3.93 -2.44 -22.24
C VAL A 179 -5.26 -2.25 -22.97
N ALA A 180 -6.38 -2.39 -22.24
CA ALA A 180 -7.73 -2.25 -22.79
C ALA A 180 -8.09 -0.80 -23.19
N LEU A 181 -7.39 0.19 -22.64
CA LEU A 181 -7.67 1.61 -22.88
C LEU A 181 -7.16 2.09 -24.25
N ASN A 182 -7.90 2.98 -24.86
CA ASN A 182 -7.45 3.83 -25.95
C ASN A 182 -6.33 4.80 -25.48
N PRO A 183 -5.51 5.36 -26.37
CA PRO A 183 -4.70 6.54 -26.07
C PRO A 183 -5.60 7.65 -25.53
N ASN A 184 -5.20 8.32 -24.44
CA ASN A 184 -5.98 9.30 -23.68
C ASN A 184 -7.24 8.74 -22.96
N GLY A 185 -7.45 7.43 -23.00
CA GLY A 185 -8.48 6.78 -22.19
C GLY A 185 -8.16 6.87 -20.69
N GLN A 186 -9.17 6.81 -19.86
CA GLN A 186 -9.06 7.00 -18.41
C GLN A 186 -9.24 5.68 -17.67
N LEU A 187 -8.39 5.46 -16.67
CA LEU A 187 -8.52 4.40 -15.66
C LEU A 187 -9.03 5.00 -14.36
N VAL A 188 -10.08 4.43 -13.80
CA VAL A 188 -10.57 4.75 -12.45
C VAL A 188 -10.70 3.47 -11.66
N ALA A 189 -10.11 3.43 -10.47
CA ALA A 189 -10.17 2.25 -9.63
C ALA A 189 -10.18 2.60 -8.14
N ILE A 190 -10.83 1.73 -7.35
CA ILE A 190 -10.61 1.64 -5.92
C ILE A 190 -9.81 0.38 -5.62
N THR A 191 -8.77 0.50 -4.81
CA THR A 191 -7.88 -0.62 -4.47
C THR A 191 -7.31 -0.46 -3.06
N PRO A 192 -6.79 -1.54 -2.45
CA PRO A 192 -5.94 -1.41 -1.29
C PRO A 192 -4.74 -0.51 -1.56
N ARG A 193 -4.39 0.34 -0.59
CA ARG A 193 -3.23 1.25 -0.68
C ARG A 193 -1.88 0.53 -0.70
N SER A 194 -1.85 -0.77 -0.45
CA SER A 194 -0.63 -1.57 -0.35
C SER A 194 0.26 -1.56 -1.60
N PHE A 195 -0.28 -1.29 -2.79
CA PHE A 195 0.54 -1.17 -4.00
C PHE A 195 1.37 0.13 -4.03
N CYS A 196 0.99 1.15 -3.26
CA CYS A 196 1.67 2.45 -3.27
C CYS A 196 3.15 2.33 -2.88
N ASN A 197 3.50 1.41 -1.95
CA ASN A 197 4.88 1.22 -1.49
C ASN A 197 5.29 -0.26 -1.33
N GLY A 198 4.37 -1.21 -1.41
CA GLY A 198 4.66 -2.62 -1.19
C GLY A 198 5.76 -3.16 -2.11
N PRO A 199 6.77 -3.88 -1.57
CA PRO A 199 7.90 -4.37 -2.37
C PRO A 199 7.49 -5.38 -3.42
N TYR A 200 6.44 -6.17 -3.15
CA TYR A 200 5.91 -7.17 -4.10
C TYR A 200 5.20 -6.55 -5.31
N PHE A 201 4.86 -5.25 -5.25
CA PHE A 201 4.16 -4.54 -6.30
C PHE A 201 5.08 -3.74 -7.23
N GLY A 202 6.40 -3.83 -7.07
CA GLY A 202 7.35 -3.01 -7.82
C GLY A 202 7.15 -3.10 -9.34
N ALA A 203 7.11 -4.31 -9.92
CA ALA A 203 6.91 -4.51 -11.34
C ALA A 203 5.55 -3.99 -11.83
N PHE A 204 4.47 -4.30 -11.10
CA PHE A 204 3.14 -3.79 -11.39
C PHE A 204 3.07 -2.27 -11.29
N ARG A 205 3.63 -1.67 -10.23
CA ARG A 205 3.61 -0.22 -10.02
C ARG A 205 4.37 0.52 -11.12
N SER A 206 5.53 0.00 -11.55
CA SER A 206 6.27 0.56 -12.67
C SER A 206 5.45 0.52 -13.95
N HIS A 207 4.87 -0.63 -14.29
CA HIS A 207 3.99 -0.75 -15.45
C HIS A 207 2.82 0.24 -15.40
N LEU A 208 2.08 0.29 -14.27
CA LEU A 208 0.95 1.19 -14.12
C LEU A 208 1.36 2.65 -14.35
N LEU A 209 2.47 3.10 -13.74
CA LEU A 209 2.93 4.48 -13.82
C LEU A 209 3.64 4.80 -15.16
N ASP A 210 4.07 3.81 -15.93
CA ASP A 210 4.57 4.01 -17.29
C ASP A 210 3.42 4.28 -18.26
N GLU A 211 2.34 3.51 -18.15
CA GLU A 211 1.16 3.61 -19.02
C GLU A 211 0.22 4.75 -18.63
N ILE A 212 0.02 4.98 -17.33
CA ILE A 212 -1.00 5.86 -16.77
C ILE A 212 -0.36 7.04 -16.03
N ALA A 213 -0.66 8.25 -16.44
CA ALA A 213 -0.42 9.45 -15.67
C ALA A 213 -1.56 9.64 -14.66
N LEU A 214 -1.24 9.73 -13.37
CA LEU A 214 -2.25 9.97 -12.32
C LEU A 214 -2.84 11.37 -12.47
N ASP A 215 -4.17 11.46 -12.43
CA ASP A 215 -4.92 12.72 -12.47
C ASP A 215 -5.43 13.11 -11.09
N ARG A 216 -6.00 12.14 -10.38
CA ARG A 216 -6.64 12.34 -9.07
C ARG A 216 -6.36 11.14 -8.18
N VAL A 217 -6.15 11.42 -6.90
CA VAL A 217 -6.02 10.39 -5.86
C VAL A 217 -6.86 10.81 -4.66
N HIS A 218 -7.72 9.92 -4.19
CA HIS A 218 -8.53 10.12 -2.99
C HIS A 218 -8.20 9.08 -1.94
N VAL A 219 -7.97 9.51 -0.71
CA VAL A 219 -7.72 8.64 0.44
C VAL A 219 -8.72 8.89 1.56
N PHE A 220 -9.05 7.83 2.28
CA PHE A 220 -9.89 7.90 3.46
C PHE A 220 -9.02 7.94 4.72
N GLU A 221 -9.32 8.85 5.63
CA GLU A 221 -8.62 8.94 6.92
C GLU A 221 -8.96 7.75 7.83
N SER A 222 -10.17 7.20 7.72
CA SER A 222 -10.62 6.04 8.47
C SER A 222 -10.65 4.76 7.63
N ARG A 223 -10.13 3.64 8.18
CA ARG A 223 -10.16 2.31 7.53
C ARG A 223 -11.53 1.65 7.55
N SER A 224 -12.38 2.04 8.51
CA SER A 224 -13.63 1.35 8.79
C SER A 224 -14.82 1.88 8.02
N THR A 225 -14.68 2.99 7.27
CA THR A 225 -15.82 3.70 6.69
C THR A 225 -16.19 3.24 5.28
N VAL A 226 -15.22 2.76 4.49
CA VAL A 226 -15.45 2.47 3.05
C VAL A 226 -16.25 1.19 2.84
N PHE A 227 -15.93 0.13 3.58
CA PHE A 227 -16.56 -1.19 3.50
C PHE A 227 -17.04 -1.65 4.89
N ALA A 228 -17.68 -0.76 5.63
CA ALA A 228 -18.16 -1.04 6.99
C ALA A 228 -19.12 -2.25 7.05
N ASP A 229 -19.91 -2.44 6.00
CA ASP A 229 -20.89 -3.52 5.85
C ASP A 229 -20.26 -4.87 5.48
N THR A 230 -19.00 -4.89 5.05
CA THR A 230 -18.29 -6.13 4.68
C THR A 230 -17.24 -6.59 5.68
N GLY A 231 -17.03 -5.83 6.77
CA GLY A 231 -16.07 -6.16 7.83
C GLY A 231 -14.59 -6.07 7.42
N VAL A 232 -14.28 -5.48 6.27
CA VAL A 232 -12.91 -5.38 5.74
C VAL A 232 -12.21 -4.15 6.27
N LEU A 233 -11.19 -4.35 7.08
CA LEU A 233 -10.30 -3.32 7.61
C LEU A 233 -9.08 -3.15 6.70
N GLN A 234 -9.25 -2.47 5.56
CA GLN A 234 -8.15 -2.15 4.65
C GLN A 234 -8.11 -0.65 4.35
N GLU A 235 -6.90 -0.11 4.25
CA GLU A 235 -6.72 1.23 3.70
C GLU A 235 -6.92 1.17 2.19
N ASN A 236 -7.99 1.78 1.71
CA ASN A 236 -8.27 1.89 0.30
C ASN A 236 -7.86 3.26 -0.25
N VAL A 237 -7.52 3.27 -1.52
CA VAL A 237 -7.27 4.47 -2.31
C VAL A 237 -8.14 4.40 -3.56
N ILE A 238 -8.80 5.52 -3.88
CA ILE A 238 -9.44 5.70 -5.18
C ILE A 238 -8.50 6.56 -6.02
N PHE A 239 -8.22 6.14 -7.23
CA PHE A 239 -7.43 6.96 -8.14
C PHE A 239 -8.03 6.99 -9.54
N SER A 240 -7.76 8.08 -10.25
CA SER A 240 -7.95 8.16 -11.68
C SER A 240 -6.65 8.59 -12.35
N GLY A 241 -6.46 8.13 -13.58
CA GLY A 241 -5.34 8.53 -14.41
C GLY A 241 -5.65 8.33 -15.87
N THR A 242 -4.86 8.97 -16.73
CA THR A 242 -5.04 8.99 -18.18
C THR A 242 -3.88 8.28 -18.87
N ARG A 243 -4.19 7.37 -19.81
CA ARG A 243 -3.19 6.70 -20.62
C ARG A 243 -2.45 7.70 -21.51
N GLY A 244 -1.13 7.80 -21.33
CA GLY A 244 -0.30 8.78 -22.04
C GLY A 244 -0.57 10.24 -21.66
N GLY A 245 -1.23 10.49 -20.52
CA GLY A 245 -1.55 11.84 -20.03
C GLY A 245 -0.34 12.64 -19.54
N SER A 246 -0.56 13.91 -19.18
CA SER A 246 0.45 14.77 -18.58
C SER A 246 0.82 14.31 -17.17
N ARG A 247 2.10 14.50 -16.81
CA ARG A 247 2.66 14.25 -15.50
C ARG A 247 3.07 15.54 -14.78
N ASP A 248 2.26 16.59 -14.92
CA ASP A 248 2.56 17.89 -14.33
C ASP A 248 1.98 18.01 -12.92
N ARG A 249 0.71 17.68 -12.76
CA ARG A 249 -0.03 17.88 -11.51
C ARG A 249 -0.96 16.71 -11.20
N VAL A 250 -1.25 16.52 -9.91
CA VAL A 250 -2.19 15.53 -9.38
C VAL A 250 -3.12 16.21 -8.38
N MET A 251 -4.42 15.99 -8.49
CA MET A 251 -5.38 16.43 -7.48
C MET A 251 -5.47 15.36 -6.37
N LEU A 252 -4.98 15.69 -5.19
CA LEU A 252 -5.20 14.89 -3.99
C LEU A 252 -6.48 15.29 -3.31
N SER A 253 -7.21 14.33 -2.77
CA SER A 253 -8.38 14.59 -1.93
C SER A 253 -8.43 13.64 -0.75
N THR A 254 -8.94 14.13 0.39
CA THR A 254 -9.09 13.37 1.62
C THR A 254 -10.46 13.58 2.22
N SER A 255 -11.03 12.55 2.84
CA SER A 255 -12.25 12.64 3.63
C SER A 255 -12.26 11.64 4.77
N ASN A 256 -13.01 11.91 5.84
CA ASN A 256 -13.18 10.96 6.95
C ASN A 256 -14.08 9.78 6.55
N GLY A 257 -15.00 10.01 5.62
CA GLY A 257 -15.95 9.01 5.12
C GLY A 257 -16.56 9.43 3.80
N HIS A 258 -17.63 8.71 3.38
CA HIS A 258 -18.29 8.98 2.10
C HIS A 258 -19.22 10.20 2.13
N GLU A 259 -19.58 10.70 3.31
CA GLU A 259 -20.52 11.79 3.52
C GLU A 259 -19.85 13.14 3.77
N ASP A 260 -18.56 13.11 4.09
CA ASP A 260 -17.84 14.33 4.41
C ASP A 260 -17.41 15.06 3.14
N ASP A 261 -17.39 16.37 3.19
CA ASP A 261 -16.80 17.20 2.15
C ASP A 261 -15.30 16.87 2.05
N ALA A 262 -14.86 16.50 0.88
CA ALA A 262 -13.47 16.18 0.64
C ALA A 262 -12.62 17.47 0.61
N ALA A 263 -11.55 17.49 1.35
CA ALA A 263 -10.50 18.49 1.15
C ALA A 263 -9.76 18.18 -0.16
N HIS A 264 -9.55 19.20 -0.99
CA HIS A 264 -8.89 19.07 -2.29
C HIS A 264 -7.60 19.88 -2.32
N ARG A 265 -6.54 19.28 -2.88
CA ARG A 265 -5.24 19.90 -3.08
C ARG A 265 -4.71 19.56 -4.46
N ASP A 266 -4.24 20.55 -5.17
CA ASP A 266 -3.57 20.38 -6.44
C ASP A 266 -2.05 20.46 -6.19
N VAL A 267 -1.32 19.34 -6.39
CA VAL A 267 0.11 19.21 -6.08
C VAL A 267 0.92 18.88 -7.35
N ALA A 268 2.22 19.13 -7.32
CA ALA A 268 3.09 18.71 -8.41
C ALA A 268 3.12 17.16 -8.50
N TYR A 269 3.21 16.62 -9.70
CA TYR A 269 3.30 15.16 -9.92
C TYR A 269 4.54 14.57 -9.22
N SER A 270 5.63 15.32 -9.19
CA SER A 270 6.89 14.98 -8.52
C SER A 270 6.75 14.80 -7.01
N ASP A 271 5.79 15.47 -6.38
CA ASP A 271 5.54 15.34 -4.92
C ASP A 271 4.86 14.01 -4.60
N VAL A 272 4.07 13.50 -5.56
CA VAL A 272 3.42 12.18 -5.44
C VAL A 272 4.36 11.06 -5.88
N ILE A 273 5.03 11.22 -7.00
CA ILE A 273 5.99 10.26 -7.57
C ILE A 273 7.33 10.97 -7.75
N HIS A 274 8.21 10.83 -6.76
CA HIS A 274 9.51 11.50 -6.82
C HIS A 274 10.37 10.91 -7.97
N PRO A 275 10.95 11.74 -8.84
CA PRO A 275 11.70 11.28 -10.03
C PRO A 275 12.92 10.43 -9.68
N ASP A 276 13.59 10.71 -8.56
CA ASP A 276 14.79 10.00 -8.11
C ASP A 276 14.47 8.77 -7.25
N ASP A 277 13.19 8.41 -7.07
CA ASP A 277 12.80 7.21 -6.32
C ASP A 277 12.79 5.98 -7.25
N PRO A 278 13.77 5.08 -7.15
CA PRO A 278 13.83 3.90 -8.00
C PRO A 278 12.66 2.93 -7.76
N HIS A 279 12.00 3.05 -6.62
CA HIS A 279 10.84 2.24 -6.27
C HIS A 279 9.52 2.87 -6.72
N ARG A 280 9.52 4.15 -7.12
CA ARG A 280 8.35 4.92 -7.57
C ARG A 280 7.18 4.84 -6.59
N PHE A 281 7.47 5.01 -5.31
CA PHE A 281 6.43 5.00 -4.26
C PHE A 281 5.48 6.19 -4.45
N LEU A 282 4.18 5.90 -4.26
CA LEU A 282 3.16 6.95 -4.25
C LEU A 282 3.14 7.59 -2.87
N ARG A 283 3.56 8.85 -2.79
CA ARG A 283 3.54 9.68 -1.58
C ARG A 283 2.27 10.50 -1.59
N ILE A 284 1.38 10.25 -0.64
CA ILE A 284 0.09 10.91 -0.59
C ILE A 284 0.03 11.70 0.72
N ALA A 285 0.50 12.94 0.64
CA ALA A 285 0.43 13.89 1.75
C ALA A 285 -1.03 14.38 1.91
N ALA A 286 -1.62 14.11 3.07
CA ALA A 286 -3.03 14.39 3.31
C ALA A 286 -3.35 15.88 3.47
N ASN A 287 -2.37 16.68 3.94
CA ASN A 287 -2.50 18.10 4.26
C ASN A 287 -1.19 18.86 3.98
N ASP A 288 -1.19 20.18 4.17
CA ASP A 288 -0.02 21.04 3.92
C ASP A 288 1.14 20.73 4.87
N ASP A 289 0.85 20.45 6.12
CA ASP A 289 1.86 20.06 7.10
C ASP A 289 2.59 18.76 6.68
N ASP A 290 1.89 17.78 6.07
CA ASP A 290 2.52 16.56 5.58
C ASP A 290 3.37 16.81 4.33
N THR A 291 3.05 17.85 3.55
CA THR A 291 3.89 18.30 2.43
C THR A 291 5.18 18.93 2.94
N GLU A 292 5.10 19.85 3.89
CA GLU A 292 6.27 20.45 4.52
C GLU A 292 7.20 19.41 5.16
N VAL A 293 6.60 18.42 5.83
CA VAL A 293 7.33 17.25 6.38
C VAL A 293 8.03 16.46 5.28
N ALA A 294 7.35 16.24 4.15
CA ALA A 294 7.92 15.50 3.03
C ALA A 294 9.07 16.28 2.37
N GLU A 295 8.90 17.56 2.12
CA GLU A 295 9.94 18.45 1.59
C GLU A 295 11.16 18.49 2.52
N ARG A 296 10.93 18.67 3.82
CA ARG A 296 12.00 18.66 4.82
C ARG A 296 12.73 17.33 4.88
N MET A 297 12.01 16.20 4.87
CA MET A 297 12.64 14.88 4.82
C MET A 297 13.48 14.69 3.58
N LEU A 298 12.98 15.10 2.41
CA LEU A 298 13.68 14.95 1.13
C LEU A 298 14.88 15.90 0.98
N SER A 299 14.94 17.00 1.74
CA SER A 299 16.10 17.90 1.76
C SER A 299 17.34 17.27 2.40
N PHE A 300 17.20 16.23 3.22
CA PHE A 300 18.38 15.53 3.78
C PHE A 300 19.15 14.80 2.68
N PRO A 301 20.48 15.00 2.60
CA PRO A 301 21.27 14.57 1.45
C PRO A 301 21.59 13.08 1.44
N HIS A 302 21.53 12.40 2.61
CA HIS A 302 22.04 11.04 2.74
C HIS A 302 20.96 9.97 2.71
N THR A 303 21.32 8.85 2.12
CA THR A 303 20.59 7.56 2.21
C THR A 303 21.40 6.62 3.13
N LEU A 304 20.79 5.53 3.59
CA LEU A 304 21.54 4.50 4.33
C LEU A 304 22.77 4.02 3.55
N ALA A 305 22.61 3.81 2.24
CA ALA A 305 23.72 3.37 1.38
C ALA A 305 24.88 4.38 1.35
N SER A 306 24.61 5.68 1.24
CA SER A 306 25.65 6.71 1.24
C SER A 306 26.33 6.88 2.61
N LEU A 307 25.66 6.48 3.69
CA LEU A 307 26.23 6.41 5.04
C LEU A 307 27.03 5.11 5.30
N GLY A 308 27.04 4.18 4.33
CA GLY A 308 27.64 2.85 4.51
C GLY A 308 26.86 1.93 5.44
N ILE A 309 25.60 2.26 5.73
CA ILE A 309 24.72 1.51 6.62
C ILE A 309 23.73 0.68 5.79
N THR A 310 23.51 -0.54 6.22
CA THR A 310 22.55 -1.45 5.60
C THR A 310 21.46 -1.80 6.60
N VAL A 311 20.24 -2.01 6.14
CA VAL A 311 19.15 -2.58 6.93
C VAL A 311 18.71 -3.90 6.32
N SER A 312 18.62 -4.95 7.15
CA SER A 312 18.20 -6.30 6.77
C SER A 312 17.09 -6.78 7.69
N THR A 313 16.27 -7.70 7.22
CA THR A 313 15.31 -8.41 8.08
C THR A 313 16.08 -9.43 8.94
N GLY A 314 15.66 -9.60 10.19
CA GLY A 314 16.21 -10.62 11.08
C GLY A 314 16.20 -12.00 10.42
N ARG A 315 17.27 -12.77 10.65
CA ARG A 315 17.55 -13.99 9.88
C ARG A 315 16.80 -15.22 10.40
N VAL A 316 16.36 -15.22 11.66
CA VAL A 316 15.71 -16.37 12.28
C VAL A 316 14.22 -16.37 11.96
N VAL A 317 13.74 -17.46 11.37
CA VAL A 317 12.32 -17.74 11.17
C VAL A 317 11.94 -18.85 12.14
N ASP A 318 11.24 -18.52 13.22
CA ASP A 318 11.03 -19.41 14.38
C ASP A 318 10.43 -20.78 14.01
N PHE A 319 9.42 -20.82 13.13
CA PHE A 319 8.82 -22.09 12.72
C PHE A 319 9.72 -22.97 11.83
N ARG A 320 10.77 -22.39 11.21
CA ARG A 320 11.79 -23.12 10.42
C ARG A 320 13.00 -23.55 11.24
N SER A 321 13.23 -22.88 12.36
CA SER A 321 14.40 -23.08 13.22
C SER A 321 14.04 -23.75 14.56
N LYS A 322 12.96 -24.52 14.61
CA LYS A 322 12.40 -25.08 15.86
C LYS A 322 13.42 -25.86 16.69
N GLU A 323 14.34 -26.58 16.04
CA GLU A 323 15.36 -27.38 16.68
C GLU A 323 16.45 -26.53 17.37
N CYS A 324 16.61 -25.28 16.96
CA CYS A 324 17.55 -24.31 17.50
C CYS A 324 16.99 -23.49 18.67
N LEU A 325 15.67 -23.58 18.94
CA LEU A 325 14.97 -22.69 19.88
C LEU A 325 14.94 -23.29 21.29
N LEU A 326 15.47 -22.55 22.28
CA LEU A 326 15.47 -22.95 23.67
C LEU A 326 14.75 -21.92 24.55
N THR A 327 13.98 -22.43 25.52
CA THR A 327 13.30 -21.59 26.53
C THR A 327 14.22 -21.24 27.70
N GLU A 328 15.22 -22.08 27.95
CA GLU A 328 16.21 -21.92 29.02
C GLU A 328 17.60 -21.68 28.45
N ARG A 329 18.46 -21.07 29.25
CA ARG A 329 19.85 -20.81 28.88
C ARG A 329 20.62 -22.10 28.74
N SER A 330 21.38 -22.24 27.64
CA SER A 330 22.46 -23.21 27.49
C SER A 330 23.78 -22.45 27.33
N GLU A 331 24.91 -23.09 27.63
CA GLU A 331 26.23 -22.48 27.65
C GLU A 331 26.60 -21.88 26.28
N ASP A 332 26.26 -22.55 25.19
CA ASP A 332 26.56 -22.14 23.81
C ASP A 332 25.39 -21.43 23.09
N ALA A 333 24.30 -21.14 23.81
CA ALA A 333 23.15 -20.53 23.22
C ALA A 333 23.27 -18.99 23.18
N ALA A 334 23.03 -18.41 22.01
CA ALA A 334 22.98 -16.98 21.81
C ALA A 334 21.59 -16.38 22.17
N PRO A 335 21.50 -15.09 22.53
CA PRO A 335 20.25 -14.40 22.66
C PRO A 335 19.43 -14.43 21.37
N LEU A 336 18.13 -14.70 21.46
CA LEU A 336 17.19 -14.56 20.35
C LEU A 336 16.19 -13.43 20.67
N ILE A 337 16.21 -12.42 19.83
CA ILE A 337 15.45 -11.20 20.02
C ILE A 337 14.18 -11.22 19.16
N TYR A 338 13.02 -11.00 19.79
CA TYR A 338 11.71 -10.85 19.18
C TYR A 338 11.20 -9.41 19.30
N PRO A 339 10.18 -9.01 18.52
CA PRO A 339 9.53 -7.70 18.68
C PRO A 339 9.04 -7.44 20.12
N GLY A 340 8.63 -8.49 20.84
CA GLY A 340 8.25 -8.41 22.25
C GLY A 340 9.35 -7.95 23.20
N ASN A 341 10.63 -8.07 22.82
CA ASN A 341 11.76 -7.56 23.58
C ASN A 341 12.01 -6.06 23.39
N ILE A 342 11.40 -5.43 22.35
CA ILE A 342 11.58 -4.00 22.04
C ILE A 342 10.63 -3.18 22.92
N ARG A 343 11.20 -2.38 23.82
CA ARG A 343 10.47 -1.50 24.72
C ARG A 343 11.29 -0.25 25.03
N ASP A 344 10.60 0.89 25.05
CA ASP A 344 11.14 2.18 25.49
C ASP A 344 12.53 2.51 24.88
N GLY A 345 12.65 2.26 23.54
CA GLY A 345 13.87 2.52 22.75
C GLY A 345 15.05 1.58 23.01
N MET A 346 14.89 0.58 23.86
CA MET A 346 15.89 -0.44 24.15
C MET A 346 15.37 -1.84 23.90
N VAL A 347 16.27 -2.76 23.61
CA VAL A 347 15.98 -4.19 23.63
C VAL A 347 16.16 -4.71 25.06
N SER A 348 15.04 -5.02 25.71
CA SER A 348 15.03 -5.66 27.03
C SER A 348 15.05 -7.17 26.87
N TRP A 349 16.18 -7.80 27.27
CA TRP A 349 16.38 -9.24 27.13
C TRP A 349 17.22 -9.78 28.32
N PRO A 350 16.91 -10.99 28.86
CA PRO A 350 15.66 -11.72 28.63
C PRO A 350 14.46 -10.98 29.21
N ARG A 351 13.25 -11.30 28.71
CA ARG A 351 12.01 -10.70 29.15
C ARG A 351 10.91 -11.76 29.23
N GLU A 352 9.93 -11.56 30.09
CA GLU A 352 8.76 -12.44 30.17
C GLU A 352 7.87 -12.28 28.93
N ILE A 353 8.09 -13.15 27.93
CA ILE A 353 7.31 -13.28 26.69
C ILE A 353 7.05 -14.76 26.42
N ARG A 354 5.95 -15.07 25.72
CA ARG A 354 5.59 -16.46 25.36
C ARG A 354 6.41 -17.02 24.18
N LYS A 355 7.73 -16.76 24.15
CA LYS A 355 8.62 -17.20 23.06
C LYS A 355 9.93 -17.70 23.63
N PRO A 356 10.54 -18.74 23.01
CA PRO A 356 11.92 -19.15 23.32
C PRO A 356 12.87 -18.00 23.02
N GLN A 357 13.73 -17.62 23.96
CA GLN A 357 14.61 -16.45 23.80
C GLN A 357 16.11 -16.82 23.71
N TRP A 358 16.37 -18.08 23.47
CA TRP A 358 17.73 -18.58 23.24
C TRP A 358 17.80 -19.32 21.92
N PHE A 359 18.90 -19.15 21.20
CA PHE A 359 19.19 -19.78 19.92
C PHE A 359 20.47 -20.57 20.00
N LEU A 360 20.36 -21.89 19.86
CA LEU A 360 21.50 -22.81 19.83
C LEU A 360 21.65 -23.35 18.40
N PRO A 361 22.67 -22.94 17.63
CA PRO A 361 22.91 -23.50 16.30
C PRO A 361 23.14 -25.01 16.38
N VAL A 362 22.45 -25.76 15.53
CA VAL A 362 22.60 -27.23 15.41
C VAL A 362 23.50 -27.57 14.24
N THR A 363 23.51 -26.74 13.21
CA THR A 363 24.32 -26.95 12.01
C THR A 363 25.08 -25.68 11.62
N GLY A 364 26.14 -25.80 10.80
CA GLY A 364 26.85 -24.63 10.28
C GLY A 364 25.99 -23.69 9.39
N LYS A 365 24.76 -24.11 8.98
CA LYS A 365 23.80 -23.23 8.36
C LYS A 365 23.11 -22.34 9.40
N ASP A 366 22.87 -22.85 10.58
CA ASP A 366 22.22 -22.14 11.67
C ASP A 366 23.16 -21.08 12.26
N GLU A 367 24.46 -21.33 12.29
CA GLU A 367 25.48 -20.35 12.69
C GLU A 367 25.40 -19.07 11.85
N LYS A 368 25.07 -19.18 10.54
CA LYS A 368 24.89 -18.03 9.62
C LYS A 368 23.67 -17.18 9.95
N LEU A 369 22.77 -17.66 10.80
CA LEU A 369 21.61 -16.90 11.27
C LEU A 369 21.98 -15.95 12.41
N LEU A 370 23.11 -16.17 13.07
CA LEU A 370 23.67 -15.27 14.05
C LEU A 370 24.31 -14.05 13.38
N VAL A 371 24.31 -12.94 14.08
CA VAL A 371 25.12 -11.75 13.77
C VAL A 371 26.20 -11.57 14.84
N PRO A 372 27.37 -10.98 14.49
CA PRO A 372 28.46 -10.77 15.43
C PRO A 372 28.06 -9.94 16.64
N GLU A 373 28.88 -9.97 17.67
CA GLU A 373 28.79 -9.05 18.79
C GLU A 373 28.88 -7.60 18.32
N GLY A 374 27.98 -6.74 18.80
CA GLY A 374 27.99 -5.32 18.45
C GLY A 374 26.72 -4.60 18.87
N TRP A 375 26.72 -3.28 18.70
CA TRP A 375 25.54 -2.46 18.85
C TRP A 375 24.68 -2.55 17.59
N TYR A 376 23.37 -2.68 17.75
CA TYR A 376 22.43 -2.70 16.62
C TYR A 376 21.25 -1.80 16.89
N CYS A 377 20.95 -0.91 15.94
CA CYS A 377 19.63 -0.31 15.89
C CYS A 377 18.67 -1.31 15.24
N VAL A 378 17.53 -1.53 15.87
CA VAL A 378 16.51 -2.48 15.42
C VAL A 378 15.15 -1.82 15.32
N VAL A 379 14.31 -2.25 14.38
CA VAL A 379 12.96 -1.69 14.16
C VAL A 379 11.95 -2.83 14.10
N LYS A 380 10.84 -2.69 14.82
CA LYS A 380 9.70 -3.62 14.68
C LYS A 380 9.19 -3.62 13.26
N ARG A 381 8.96 -4.80 12.71
CA ARG A 381 8.44 -4.95 11.35
C ARG A 381 6.93 -4.80 11.24
N PHE A 382 6.19 -5.02 12.31
CA PHE A 382 4.75 -4.86 12.34
C PHE A 382 4.36 -3.70 13.26
N SER A 383 3.61 -2.77 12.69
CA SER A 383 2.93 -1.68 13.39
C SER A 383 1.67 -1.31 12.62
N SER A 384 0.60 -0.95 13.33
CA SER A 384 -0.62 -0.48 12.71
C SER A 384 -0.63 1.05 12.56
N LYS A 385 -1.55 1.58 11.74
CA LYS A 385 -1.72 3.03 11.56
C LYS A 385 -2.17 3.70 12.86
N GLU A 386 -2.91 2.97 13.68
CA GLU A 386 -3.47 3.42 14.96
C GLU A 386 -2.42 3.46 16.06
N GLU A 387 -1.27 2.80 15.89
CA GLU A 387 -0.19 2.89 16.86
C GLU A 387 0.39 4.31 16.89
N ARG A 388 0.81 4.73 18.09
CA ARG A 388 1.40 6.06 18.30
C ARG A 388 2.52 6.37 17.31
N ARG A 389 3.34 5.36 16.95
CA ARG A 389 4.41 5.45 15.96
C ARG A 389 4.33 4.27 15.01
N ARG A 390 4.54 4.52 13.73
CA ARG A 390 4.69 3.47 12.73
C ARG A 390 6.08 2.84 12.79
N ILE A 391 7.11 3.65 12.98
CA ILE A 391 8.48 3.17 13.17
C ILE A 391 8.76 3.13 14.67
N VAL A 392 9.03 1.93 15.17
CA VAL A 392 9.40 1.69 16.56
C VAL A 392 10.83 1.16 16.58
N ALA A 393 11.78 2.06 16.78
CA ALA A 393 13.20 1.75 16.82
C ALA A 393 13.69 1.56 18.27
N ALA A 394 14.70 0.70 18.43
CA ALA A 394 15.36 0.42 19.71
C ALA A 394 16.82 0.04 19.49
N VAL A 395 17.61 0.05 20.55
CA VAL A 395 19.02 -0.34 20.52
C VAL A 395 19.24 -1.64 21.25
N TRP A 396 19.94 -2.60 20.61
CA TRP A 396 20.56 -3.74 21.24
C TRP A 396 21.97 -3.38 21.69
N SER A 397 22.30 -3.70 22.94
CA SER A 397 23.62 -3.48 23.55
C SER A 397 24.37 -4.80 23.78
N PRO A 398 25.61 -4.95 23.33
CA PRO A 398 26.45 -6.11 23.64
C PRO A 398 26.92 -6.12 25.09
N GLU A 399 26.86 -5.02 25.82
CA GLU A 399 27.42 -4.88 27.18
C GLU A 399 26.72 -5.82 28.19
N ARG A 400 25.43 -6.13 27.96
CA ARG A 400 24.66 -7.02 28.85
C ARG A 400 24.88 -8.48 28.55
N THR A 401 25.22 -8.81 27.32
CA THR A 401 25.37 -10.19 26.85
C THR A 401 26.41 -10.20 25.73
N PRO A 402 27.69 -10.36 26.08
CA PRO A 402 28.74 -10.49 25.09
C PRO A 402 28.53 -11.69 24.17
N GLY A 403 29.02 -11.60 22.95
CA GLY A 403 28.94 -12.64 21.95
C GLY A 403 27.89 -12.39 20.86
N PRO A 404 27.69 -13.36 19.96
CA PRO A 404 26.78 -13.24 18.85
C PRO A 404 25.30 -13.18 19.32
N VAL A 405 24.43 -12.60 18.49
CA VAL A 405 23.00 -12.46 18.76
C VAL A 405 22.18 -12.89 17.55
N ALA A 406 20.99 -13.42 17.78
CA ALA A 406 20.00 -13.76 16.77
C ALA A 406 18.83 -12.77 16.79
N PHE A 407 18.38 -12.36 15.61
CA PHE A 407 17.17 -11.53 15.45
C PHE A 407 16.12 -12.29 14.66
N GLU A 408 14.92 -12.33 15.19
CA GLU A 408 13.76 -12.97 14.55
C GLU A 408 13.25 -12.12 13.38
N ASN A 409 12.61 -12.72 12.38
CA ASN A 409 12.27 -12.12 11.09
C ASN A 409 11.18 -11.03 11.14
N HIS A 410 10.56 -10.79 12.29
CA HIS A 410 9.68 -9.64 12.53
C HIS A 410 10.42 -8.40 13.06
N ILE A 411 11.75 -8.39 12.93
CA ILE A 411 12.63 -7.27 13.25
C ILE A 411 13.45 -6.91 12.02
N ASN A 412 13.62 -5.61 11.75
CA ASN A 412 14.64 -5.09 10.84
C ASN A 412 15.87 -4.67 11.67
N VAL A 413 17.06 -4.95 11.17
CA VAL A 413 18.34 -4.77 11.85
C VAL A 413 19.26 -3.89 11.02
N PHE A 414 19.77 -2.80 11.59
CA PHE A 414 20.75 -1.91 10.96
C PHE A 414 22.16 -2.36 11.31
N HIS A 415 23.03 -2.41 10.31
CA HIS A 415 24.39 -2.93 10.41
C HIS A 415 25.32 -2.33 9.35
N ILE A 416 26.64 -2.49 9.51
CA ILE A 416 27.65 -2.16 8.50
C ILE A 416 28.27 -3.47 8.01
N ALA A 417 28.08 -3.83 6.76
CA ALA A 417 28.63 -5.04 6.13
C ALA A 417 28.38 -6.36 6.92
N GLY A 418 27.30 -6.42 7.70
CA GLY A 418 26.97 -7.58 8.55
C GLY A 418 27.46 -7.47 9.99
N GLU A 419 28.32 -6.51 10.29
CA GLU A 419 28.86 -6.21 11.63
C GLU A 419 28.00 -5.19 12.37
N GLY A 420 28.17 -5.08 13.69
CA GLY A 420 27.49 -4.07 14.49
C GLY A 420 27.87 -2.63 14.13
N LEU A 421 27.11 -1.70 14.67
CA LEU A 421 27.39 -0.25 14.61
C LEU A 421 28.29 0.14 15.80
N ASP A 422 28.83 1.38 15.77
CA ASP A 422 29.28 2.01 16.99
C ASP A 422 28.07 2.45 17.84
N ARG A 423 28.28 2.61 19.16
CA ARG A 423 27.22 2.95 20.12
C ARG A 423 26.44 4.20 19.70
N ASP A 424 27.17 5.26 19.40
CA ASP A 424 26.53 6.55 19.13
C ASP A 424 25.76 6.54 17.80
N THR A 425 26.27 5.84 16.77
CA THR A 425 25.50 5.64 15.54
C THR A 425 24.22 4.83 15.79
N ALA A 426 24.25 3.77 16.62
CA ALA A 426 23.07 2.97 16.93
C ALA A 426 22.00 3.79 17.67
N PHE A 427 22.39 4.57 18.66
CA PHE A 427 21.47 5.46 19.40
C PHE A 427 20.97 6.61 18.54
N GLY A 428 21.82 7.26 17.74
CA GLY A 428 21.42 8.32 16.82
C GLY A 428 20.41 7.87 15.80
N LEU A 429 20.62 6.70 15.19
CA LEU A 429 19.61 6.06 14.31
C LEU A 429 18.30 5.80 15.04
N SER A 430 18.35 5.32 16.29
CA SER A 430 17.15 5.06 17.08
C SER A 430 16.37 6.35 17.37
N LEU A 431 17.04 7.43 17.76
CA LEU A 431 16.39 8.73 17.98
C LEU A 431 15.81 9.29 16.68
N TRP A 432 16.62 9.30 15.60
CA TRP A 432 16.16 9.76 14.28
C TRP A 432 14.90 9.03 13.82
N LEU A 433 14.93 7.70 13.84
CA LEU A 433 13.82 6.85 13.39
C LEU A 433 12.56 6.95 14.28
N ASN A 434 12.71 7.34 15.55
CA ASN A 434 11.60 7.60 16.46
C ASN A 434 11.12 9.05 16.46
N SER A 435 11.71 9.96 15.66
CA SER A 435 11.27 11.36 15.56
C SER A 435 9.89 11.50 14.89
N SER A 436 9.18 12.57 15.23
CA SER A 436 7.90 12.90 14.60
C SER A 436 8.06 13.18 13.11
N LEU A 437 9.18 13.78 12.69
CA LEU A 437 9.50 14.03 11.29
C LEU A 437 9.52 12.73 10.47
N VAL A 438 10.25 11.74 10.96
CA VAL A 438 10.33 10.42 10.26
C VAL A 438 9.00 9.67 10.30
N ASP A 439 8.29 9.66 11.43
CA ASP A 439 6.99 8.99 11.53
C ASP A 439 5.94 9.60 10.61
N ARG A 440 5.82 10.93 10.57
CA ARG A 440 4.89 11.64 9.69
C ARG A 440 5.23 11.41 8.23
N PHE A 441 6.49 11.54 7.85
CA PHE A 441 6.93 11.25 6.49
C PHE A 441 6.61 9.80 6.08
N PHE A 442 6.91 8.84 6.96
CA PHE A 442 6.62 7.42 6.68
C PHE A 442 5.12 7.17 6.44
N ARG A 443 4.25 7.87 7.14
CA ARG A 443 2.79 7.76 6.99
C ARG A 443 2.29 8.26 5.63
N THR A 444 3.01 9.16 4.95
CA THR A 444 2.59 9.69 3.65
C THR A 444 2.55 8.60 2.56
N PHE A 445 3.43 7.60 2.63
CA PHE A 445 3.50 6.53 1.62
C PHE A 445 3.18 5.13 2.16
N SER A 446 3.25 4.88 3.46
CA SER A 446 3.03 3.56 4.03
C SER A 446 1.55 3.18 4.03
N GLY A 447 1.17 2.24 3.18
CA GLY A 447 -0.20 1.74 3.01
C GLY A 447 -0.46 0.33 3.55
N HIS A 448 0.43 -0.23 4.37
CA HIS A 448 0.28 -1.57 4.96
C HIS A 448 0.80 -1.61 6.39
N THR A 449 0.48 -2.68 7.13
CA THR A 449 0.87 -2.85 8.54
C THR A 449 2.34 -3.23 8.75
N GLN A 450 3.07 -3.51 7.68
CA GLN A 450 4.49 -3.85 7.76
C GLN A 450 5.38 -2.63 7.54
N VAL A 451 6.46 -2.55 8.28
CA VAL A 451 7.61 -1.67 8.03
C VAL A 451 8.71 -2.55 7.42
N ASN A 452 8.84 -2.52 6.10
CA ASN A 452 9.83 -3.38 5.42
C ASN A 452 11.20 -2.70 5.38
N ALA A 453 12.25 -3.50 5.27
CA ALA A 453 13.60 -2.98 5.07
C ALA A 453 13.71 -2.07 3.83
N THR A 454 12.94 -2.35 2.77
CA THR A 454 12.87 -1.50 1.58
C THR A 454 12.32 -0.12 1.91
N ASP A 455 11.25 -0.04 2.72
CA ASP A 455 10.66 1.24 3.13
C ASP A 455 11.67 2.08 3.92
N LEU A 456 12.42 1.44 4.83
CA LEU A 456 13.46 2.11 5.62
C LEU A 456 14.64 2.62 4.77
N ARG A 457 14.96 1.95 3.66
CA ARG A 457 16.01 2.39 2.72
C ARG A 457 15.62 3.62 1.91
N THR A 458 14.32 3.92 1.78
CA THR A 458 13.85 5.13 1.07
C THR A 458 13.86 6.38 1.94
N LEU A 459 14.06 6.24 3.24
CA LEU A 459 14.21 7.37 4.15
C LEU A 459 15.50 8.15 3.85
N ARG A 460 15.47 9.43 4.16
CA ARG A 460 16.66 10.29 4.14
C ARG A 460 17.20 10.46 5.55
N PHE A 461 18.44 10.80 5.62
CA PHE A 461 19.19 10.87 6.88
C PHE A 461 20.08 12.10 6.92
N PRO A 462 20.34 12.68 8.11
CA PRO A 462 21.43 13.61 8.31
C PRO A 462 22.77 12.91 8.06
N ASN A 463 23.85 13.67 8.03
CA ASN A 463 25.17 13.09 7.86
C ASN A 463 25.58 12.19 9.05
N ARG A 464 26.67 11.43 8.88
CA ARG A 464 27.10 10.45 9.89
C ARG A 464 27.53 11.11 11.19
N GLU A 465 28.12 12.30 11.12
CA GLU A 465 28.58 13.05 12.28
C GLU A 465 27.37 13.52 13.12
N SER A 466 26.37 14.10 12.49
CA SER A 466 25.11 14.50 13.15
C SER A 466 24.39 13.30 13.79
N LEU A 467 24.38 12.12 13.13
CA LEU A 467 23.80 10.91 13.73
C LEU A 467 24.58 10.49 14.98
N ARG A 468 25.93 10.55 14.97
CA ARG A 468 26.74 10.22 16.13
C ARG A 468 26.59 11.24 17.25
N GLU A 469 26.53 12.53 16.90
CA GLU A 469 26.27 13.60 17.87
C GLU A 469 24.91 13.38 18.55
N LEU A 470 23.84 13.13 17.76
CA LEU A 470 22.52 12.82 18.28
C LEU A 470 22.56 11.62 19.23
N GLY A 471 23.30 10.57 18.87
CA GLY A 471 23.46 9.37 19.70
C GLY A 471 24.26 9.60 20.97
N SER A 472 25.24 10.51 20.95
CA SER A 472 26.03 10.89 22.16
C SER A 472 25.16 11.59 23.20
N LEU A 473 24.10 12.29 22.75
CA LEU A 473 23.11 12.97 23.60
C LEU A 473 22.01 12.01 24.10
N ALA A 474 21.96 10.78 23.60
CA ALA A 474 20.89 9.83 23.94
C ALA A 474 20.94 9.46 25.42
N PRO A 475 19.82 9.58 26.15
CA PRO A 475 19.71 9.04 27.50
C PRO A 475 19.69 7.50 27.48
N GLN A 476 19.85 6.89 28.66
CA GLN A 476 19.83 5.42 28.78
C GLN A 476 18.50 4.77 28.39
N GLN A 477 17.42 5.52 28.42
CA GLN A 477 16.09 5.13 27.97
C GLN A 477 15.61 6.10 26.92
N LEU A 478 14.76 5.65 25.98
CA LEU A 478 14.17 6.53 24.98
C LEU A 478 13.35 7.62 25.68
N PRO A 479 13.64 8.90 25.42
CA PRO A 479 12.91 10.00 26.03
C PRO A 479 11.48 10.14 25.48
N GLY A 480 10.72 11.07 26.05
CA GLY A 480 9.40 11.44 25.52
C GLY A 480 9.49 11.98 24.08
N GLN A 481 8.36 12.02 23.36
CA GLN A 481 8.35 12.46 21.95
C GLN A 481 8.90 13.87 21.78
N GLU A 482 8.45 14.82 22.61
CA GLU A 482 8.89 16.22 22.55
C GLU A 482 10.41 16.35 22.77
N GLU A 483 10.96 15.55 23.66
CA GLU A 483 12.40 15.56 23.93
C GLU A 483 13.19 14.93 22.76
N ILE A 484 12.68 13.85 22.14
CA ILE A 484 13.28 13.28 20.92
C ILE A 484 13.32 14.35 19.83
N ASP A 485 12.19 15.00 19.58
CA ASP A 485 12.06 15.99 18.52
C ASP A 485 12.98 17.20 18.81
N THR A 486 13.06 17.65 20.07
CA THR A 486 13.97 18.71 20.50
C THR A 486 15.44 18.35 20.29
N LEU A 487 15.85 17.11 20.61
CA LEU A 487 17.23 16.64 20.40
C LEU A 487 17.56 16.59 18.90
N VAL A 488 16.63 16.12 18.08
CA VAL A 488 16.79 16.05 16.62
C VAL A 488 16.93 17.46 16.04
N GLU A 489 16.04 18.40 16.38
CA GLU A 489 16.12 19.80 15.91
C GLU A 489 17.46 20.46 16.32
N LYS A 490 17.84 20.31 17.58
CA LYS A 490 19.10 20.88 18.07
C LYS A 490 20.33 20.48 17.27
N VAL A 491 20.40 19.19 16.87
CA VAL A 491 21.54 18.69 16.09
C VAL A 491 21.46 19.16 14.64
N LEU A 492 20.26 19.31 14.09
CA LEU A 492 20.06 19.77 12.71
C LEU A 492 20.35 21.28 12.57
N ASP A 493 19.91 22.10 13.51
CA ASP A 493 20.14 23.57 13.51
C ASP A 493 21.63 23.91 13.58
N VAL A 494 22.46 23.13 14.27
CA VAL A 494 23.92 23.31 14.34
C VAL A 494 24.56 23.07 12.97
N VAL A 495 24.03 22.18 12.15
CA VAL A 495 24.57 21.87 10.83
C VAL A 495 24.23 22.96 9.82
N ASP A 496 23.01 23.50 9.85
CA ASP A 496 22.58 24.59 8.96
C ASP A 496 23.30 25.91 9.22
N THR A 497 23.80 26.12 10.45
CA THR A 497 24.62 27.29 10.81
C THR A 497 26.11 27.12 10.48
N ALA A 498 26.58 25.91 10.18
CA ALA A 498 27.98 25.62 9.88
C ALA A 498 28.26 25.39 8.37
N ALA A 499 27.23 25.41 7.52
CA ALA A 499 27.30 25.28 6.05
C ALA A 499 27.20 26.65 5.38
#